data_6bd3d79a639bff59fde05616bfcbbb03
#
_entry.id   6bd3d79a639bff59fde05616bfcbbb03
#
_cell.length_a   1.000
_cell.length_b   1.000
_cell.length_c   1.000
_cell.angle_alpha   90.00
_cell.angle_beta   90.00
_cell.angle_gamma   90.00
#
_symmetry.space_group_name_H-M   'P 1'
#
loop_
_entity.id
_entity.type
_entity.pdbx_description
1 polymer ?
#
loop_
_entity_poly.entity_id
_entity_poly.type
_entity_poly.pdbx_seq_one_letter_code
_entity_poly.pdbx_strand_id
1 'polypeptide(L)'
;MSSVTSLLKNEYTKRILYKTGVRKPSLKQDKTPHYRMPVVEQAGGWLSLDKYTGPEIPKEEWESLTYVTYGSDPNTFFAPITSATGEMELKGFWEHGKPDLDGVWTENAQKCPTIVKWVESIGARFGRVQLLRMQKNTMRECRWGLHLDNNNQLNPETNGWVVRIWHELTDDPSSSLVVRREQFDKSSEVRIPLPKHQQAVVDSEFLWHGGQHSGDHMRYAVIVSAESGPALEQWIASQRSGNGQPPASGS
;
A
#
# COMPACT_ATOMS: atom_id res chain seq x y z
N MET A 1 -3.90 3.87 -36.34
CA MET A 1 -3.01 2.75 -35.92
C MET A 1 -3.09 2.64 -34.40
N SER A 2 -3.75 1.61 -33.89
CA SER A 2 -3.78 1.33 -32.45
C SER A 2 -2.37 0.94 -32.03
N SER A 3 -1.75 1.72 -31.16
CA SER A 3 -0.38 1.51 -30.69
C SER A 3 -0.28 0.11 -30.04
N VAL A 4 0.79 -0.63 -30.30
CA VAL A 4 1.13 -1.91 -29.68
C VAL A 4 1.01 -1.80 -28.14
N THR A 5 1.27 -0.63 -27.60
CA THR A 5 1.09 -0.31 -26.17
C THR A 5 -0.37 -0.46 -25.68
N SER A 6 -1.37 -0.22 -26.54
CA SER A 6 -2.79 -0.38 -26.17
C SER A 6 -3.21 -1.84 -26.14
N LEU A 7 -2.63 -2.67 -27.02
CA LEU A 7 -2.86 -4.12 -27.03
C LEU A 7 -2.24 -4.82 -25.80
N LEU A 8 -1.07 -4.36 -25.37
CA LEU A 8 -0.40 -4.89 -24.16
C LEU A 8 -1.11 -4.50 -22.86
N LYS A 9 -1.99 -3.49 -22.90
CA LYS A 9 -2.85 -3.09 -21.78
C LYS A 9 -4.09 -3.98 -21.62
N ASN A 10 -4.42 -4.83 -22.59
CA ASN A 10 -5.58 -5.69 -22.49
C ASN A 10 -5.32 -6.86 -21.51
N GLU A 11 -6.15 -7.01 -20.48
CA GLU A 11 -6.03 -8.08 -19.46
C GLU A 11 -5.98 -9.47 -20.09
N TYR A 12 -6.74 -9.68 -21.16
CA TYR A 12 -6.76 -10.92 -21.91
C TYR A 12 -5.41 -11.20 -22.58
N THR A 13 -4.82 -10.18 -23.20
CA THR A 13 -3.49 -10.28 -23.84
C THR A 13 -2.39 -10.53 -22.79
N LYS A 14 -2.43 -9.82 -21.67
CA LYS A 14 -1.50 -10.07 -20.55
C LYS A 14 -1.62 -11.50 -20.03
N ARG A 15 -2.85 -12.00 -19.89
CA ARG A 15 -3.11 -13.38 -19.44
C ARG A 15 -2.62 -14.44 -20.43
N ILE A 16 -2.76 -14.19 -21.74
CA ILE A 16 -2.19 -15.06 -22.77
C ILE A 16 -0.67 -15.07 -22.69
N LEU A 17 -0.04 -13.90 -22.64
CA LEU A 17 1.41 -13.75 -22.56
C LEU A 17 1.98 -14.43 -21.31
N TYR A 18 1.24 -14.39 -20.21
CA TYR A 18 1.57 -15.11 -18.97
C TYR A 18 1.48 -16.64 -19.16
N LYS A 19 0.35 -17.14 -19.69
CA LYS A 19 0.14 -18.57 -19.91
C LYS A 19 1.10 -19.17 -20.92
N THR A 20 1.55 -18.40 -21.90
CA THR A 20 2.52 -18.84 -22.91
C THR A 20 3.97 -18.72 -22.45
N GLY A 21 4.22 -18.24 -21.24
CA GLY A 21 5.57 -18.05 -20.70
C GLY A 21 6.36 -16.89 -21.32
N VAL A 22 5.76 -16.14 -22.26
CA VAL A 22 6.40 -14.99 -22.91
C VAL A 22 6.55 -13.82 -21.91
N ARG A 23 5.65 -13.72 -20.95
CA ARG A 23 5.73 -12.79 -19.84
C ARG A 23 5.60 -13.56 -18.53
N LYS A 24 6.73 -13.83 -17.91
CA LYS A 24 6.71 -14.29 -16.50
C LYS A 24 6.28 -13.11 -15.64
N PRO A 25 5.42 -13.31 -14.60
CA PRO A 25 5.28 -12.29 -13.58
C PRO A 25 6.69 -12.03 -13.06
N SER A 26 7.02 -10.77 -12.88
CA SER A 26 8.22 -10.42 -12.14
C SER A 26 7.95 -10.68 -10.65
N LEU A 27 7.80 -11.94 -10.29
CA LEU A 27 8.03 -12.33 -8.92
C LEU A 27 9.52 -12.06 -8.71
N LYS A 28 9.84 -10.90 -8.26
CA LYS A 28 11.08 -10.67 -7.56
C LYS A 28 10.97 -11.52 -6.29
N GLN A 29 11.27 -12.81 -6.41
CA GLN A 29 11.62 -13.58 -5.23
C GLN A 29 12.89 -12.92 -4.73
N ASP A 30 12.72 -12.11 -3.72
CA ASP A 30 13.85 -11.60 -3.02
C ASP A 30 14.62 -12.78 -2.44
N LYS A 31 15.87 -12.90 -2.86
CA LYS A 31 16.77 -13.95 -2.38
C LYS A 31 17.56 -13.48 -1.16
N THR A 32 17.34 -12.22 -0.74
CA THR A 32 18.09 -11.60 0.35
C THR A 32 17.49 -12.00 1.70
N PRO A 33 18.31 -12.15 2.74
CA PRO A 33 17.86 -12.58 4.07
C PRO A 33 17.29 -11.44 4.91
N HIS A 34 16.49 -10.55 4.31
CA HIS A 34 15.78 -9.53 5.07
C HIS A 34 14.94 -10.14 6.19
N TYR A 35 14.94 -9.50 7.33
CA TYR A 35 14.00 -9.87 8.39
C TYR A 35 12.57 -9.57 7.95
N ARG A 36 11.76 -10.60 7.87
CA ARG A 36 10.32 -10.53 7.64
C ARG A 36 9.58 -10.86 8.92
N MET A 37 8.55 -10.11 9.23
CA MET A 37 7.78 -10.36 10.46
C MET A 37 6.98 -11.66 10.34
N PRO A 38 7.20 -12.64 11.25
CA PRO A 38 6.51 -13.92 11.18
C PRO A 38 4.99 -13.78 11.22
N VAL A 39 4.46 -12.81 11.96
CA VAL A 39 3.02 -12.58 12.07
C VAL A 39 2.39 -12.17 10.74
N VAL A 40 3.09 -11.42 9.89
CA VAL A 40 2.61 -11.04 8.55
C VAL A 40 2.75 -12.19 7.57
N GLU A 41 3.87 -12.91 7.60
CA GLU A 41 4.11 -14.06 6.72
C GLU A 41 3.11 -15.19 6.97
N GLN A 42 2.90 -15.56 8.24
CA GLN A 42 1.94 -16.61 8.66
C GLN A 42 0.50 -16.24 8.31
N ALA A 43 0.18 -14.95 8.32
CA ALA A 43 -1.12 -14.44 7.86
C ALA A 43 -1.27 -14.40 6.33
N GLY A 44 -0.25 -14.80 5.58
CA GLY A 44 -0.28 -14.82 4.12
C GLY A 44 0.06 -13.49 3.45
N GLY A 45 0.79 -12.63 4.16
CA GLY A 45 1.31 -11.36 3.65
C GLY A 45 0.47 -10.13 3.97
N TRP A 46 -0.60 -10.28 4.75
CA TRP A 46 -1.40 -9.14 5.21
C TRP A 46 -2.05 -9.38 6.57
N LEU A 47 -2.30 -8.28 7.29
CA LEU A 47 -2.99 -8.28 8.59
C LEU A 47 -3.99 -7.13 8.63
N SER A 48 -5.23 -7.40 9.05
CA SER A 48 -6.11 -6.36 9.58
C SER A 48 -5.76 -6.12 11.04
N LEU A 49 -5.62 -4.86 11.42
CA LEU A 49 -5.45 -4.43 12.79
C LEU A 49 -6.78 -3.91 13.33
N ASP A 50 -6.82 -3.57 14.61
CA ASP A 50 -7.96 -2.89 15.17
C ASP A 50 -8.13 -1.49 14.55
N LYS A 51 -9.34 -0.97 14.63
CA LYS A 51 -9.59 0.41 14.22
C LYS A 51 -8.78 1.37 15.09
N TYR A 52 -8.24 2.38 14.45
CA TYR A 52 -7.59 3.47 15.16
C TYR A 52 -8.55 4.14 16.15
N THR A 53 -8.12 4.27 17.40
CA THR A 53 -8.88 4.85 18.51
C THR A 53 -8.24 6.12 19.09
N GLY A 54 -7.19 6.62 18.45
CA GLY A 54 -6.54 7.86 18.82
C GLY A 54 -7.37 9.10 18.48
N PRO A 55 -6.79 10.30 18.60
CA PRO A 55 -7.46 11.55 18.25
C PRO A 55 -7.99 11.55 16.81
N GLU A 56 -9.20 12.06 16.61
CA GLU A 56 -9.77 12.22 15.26
C GLU A 56 -8.81 13.02 14.38
N ILE A 57 -8.57 12.55 13.17
CA ILE A 57 -7.77 13.25 12.17
C ILE A 57 -8.69 14.24 11.46
N PRO A 58 -8.47 15.56 11.59
CA PRO A 58 -9.33 16.57 10.95
C PRO A 58 -9.34 16.44 9.44
N LYS A 59 -10.49 16.64 8.80
CA LYS A 59 -10.61 16.55 7.33
C LYS A 59 -9.69 17.52 6.60
N GLU A 60 -9.47 18.68 7.19
CA GLU A 60 -8.58 19.71 6.68
C GLU A 60 -7.14 19.18 6.47
N GLU A 61 -6.71 18.24 7.31
CA GLU A 61 -5.38 17.63 7.22
C GLU A 61 -5.20 16.71 6.01
N TRP A 62 -6.28 16.33 5.35
CA TRP A 62 -6.17 15.50 4.12
C TRP A 62 -6.77 16.16 2.89
N GLU A 63 -7.84 16.96 3.02
CA GLU A 63 -8.52 17.57 1.87
C GLU A 63 -7.75 18.75 1.28
N SER A 64 -6.97 19.47 2.12
CA SER A 64 -6.25 20.69 1.73
C SER A 64 -4.83 20.45 1.23
N LEU A 65 -4.35 19.20 1.22
CA LEU A 65 -2.99 18.90 0.80
C LEU A 65 -2.77 19.10 -0.70
N THR A 66 -1.52 19.27 -1.09
CA THR A 66 -1.13 19.28 -2.50
C THR A 66 -1.03 17.86 -3.01
N TYR A 67 -1.89 17.53 -3.96
CA TYR A 67 -1.96 16.21 -4.59
C TYR A 67 -1.32 16.21 -5.97
N VAL A 68 -0.63 15.14 -6.27
CA VAL A 68 0.00 14.85 -7.58
C VAL A 68 -0.45 13.48 -8.07
N THR A 69 -0.30 13.19 -9.34
CA THR A 69 -0.71 11.92 -9.95
C THR A 69 0.41 11.30 -10.76
N TYR A 70 0.45 10.00 -10.87
CA TYR A 70 1.39 9.27 -11.73
C TYR A 70 1.09 9.40 -13.23
N GLY A 71 0.08 10.10 -13.65
CA GLY A 71 -0.28 10.25 -15.07
C GLY A 71 -0.76 8.96 -15.77
N SER A 72 -0.43 7.79 -15.22
CA SER A 72 -0.88 6.47 -15.71
C SER A 72 -2.23 6.05 -15.14
N ASP A 73 -2.66 6.66 -14.03
CA ASP A 73 -3.96 6.46 -13.38
C ASP A 73 -4.59 7.82 -13.07
N PRO A 74 -5.52 8.29 -13.89
CA PRO A 74 -6.16 9.60 -13.70
C PRO A 74 -7.14 9.64 -12.53
N ASN A 75 -7.46 8.49 -11.92
CA ASN A 75 -8.44 8.39 -10.85
C ASN A 75 -7.81 8.34 -9.45
N THR A 76 -6.48 8.21 -9.40
CA THR A 76 -5.73 8.10 -8.14
C THR A 76 -4.71 9.22 -8.02
N PHE A 77 -4.75 9.93 -6.91
CA PHE A 77 -3.87 11.03 -6.58
C PHE A 77 -3.17 10.74 -5.27
N PHE A 78 -1.96 11.26 -5.10
CA PHE A 78 -1.19 11.11 -3.88
C PHE A 78 -0.70 12.46 -3.39
N ALA A 79 -0.80 12.70 -2.09
CA ALA A 79 -0.12 13.80 -1.43
C ALA A 79 1.12 13.22 -0.72
N PRO A 80 2.34 13.49 -1.19
CA PRO A 80 3.54 13.09 -0.48
C PRO A 80 3.62 13.79 0.87
N ILE A 81 3.69 13.02 1.96
CA ILE A 81 3.94 13.50 3.32
C ILE A 81 5.44 13.38 3.63
N THR A 82 6.06 12.30 3.09
CA THR A 82 7.51 12.19 2.99
C THR A 82 7.91 11.79 1.56
N SER A 83 9.13 12.13 1.18
CA SER A 83 9.79 11.67 -0.05
C SER A 83 11.27 11.38 0.21
N ALA A 84 11.99 10.89 -0.78
CA ALA A 84 13.43 10.66 -0.68
C ALA A 84 14.24 11.94 -0.48
N THR A 85 13.70 13.09 -0.86
CA THR A 85 14.38 14.39 -0.90
C THR A 85 13.71 15.46 -0.04
N GLY A 86 12.46 15.26 0.37
CA GLY A 86 11.60 16.28 0.99
C GLY A 86 10.79 17.08 -0.03
N GLU A 87 11.01 16.85 -1.32
CA GLU A 87 10.27 17.51 -2.40
C GLU A 87 8.89 16.87 -2.61
N MET A 88 7.97 17.63 -3.21
CA MET A 88 6.60 17.21 -3.54
C MET A 88 6.57 16.36 -4.80
N GLU A 89 7.09 15.14 -4.72
CA GLU A 89 7.25 14.23 -5.86
C GLU A 89 6.74 12.81 -5.57
N LEU A 90 6.43 12.06 -6.63
CA LEU A 90 6.02 10.65 -6.55
C LEU A 90 7.11 9.67 -6.97
N LYS A 91 8.32 10.15 -7.26
CA LYS A 91 9.45 9.28 -7.59
C LYS A 91 9.68 8.26 -6.49
N GLY A 92 10.02 7.05 -6.87
CA GLY A 92 10.43 6.01 -5.93
C GLY A 92 11.77 6.37 -5.27
N PHE A 93 11.97 5.95 -4.05
CA PHE A 93 13.24 6.15 -3.34
C PHE A 93 14.41 5.57 -4.13
N TRP A 94 14.20 4.41 -4.77
CA TRP A 94 15.19 3.76 -5.62
C TRP A 94 15.59 4.61 -6.85
N GLU A 95 14.72 5.48 -7.35
CA GLU A 95 15.05 6.43 -8.44
C GLU A 95 16.03 7.51 -7.98
N HIS A 96 16.10 7.75 -6.67
CA HIS A 96 17.10 8.61 -6.03
C HIS A 96 18.30 7.83 -5.50
N GLY A 97 18.42 6.54 -5.83
CA GLY A 97 19.51 5.70 -5.33
C GLY A 97 19.43 5.38 -3.83
N LYS A 98 18.24 5.46 -3.22
CA LYS A 98 18.00 5.26 -1.78
C LYS A 98 17.05 4.08 -1.53
N PRO A 99 17.18 3.36 -0.39
CA PRO A 99 16.15 2.45 0.07
C PRO A 99 14.87 3.23 0.46
N ASP A 100 13.70 2.59 0.41
CA ASP A 100 12.41 3.18 0.85
C ASP A 100 12.32 3.21 2.38
N LEU A 101 13.29 3.88 2.98
CA LEU A 101 13.54 4.15 4.40
C LEU A 101 14.05 5.58 4.55
N ASP A 102 14.03 6.10 5.76
CA ASP A 102 14.50 7.46 6.08
C ASP A 102 13.84 8.55 5.22
N GLY A 103 12.51 8.52 5.18
CA GLY A 103 11.71 9.52 4.50
C GLY A 103 11.93 10.92 5.06
N VAL A 104 12.11 11.89 4.17
CA VAL A 104 12.23 13.31 4.53
C VAL A 104 10.85 13.96 4.44
N TRP A 105 10.43 14.65 5.50
CA TRP A 105 9.15 15.35 5.54
C TRP A 105 9.06 16.42 4.45
N THR A 106 7.94 16.45 3.74
CA THR A 106 7.63 17.46 2.73
C THR A 106 6.89 18.65 3.35
N GLU A 107 6.58 19.67 2.57
CA GLU A 107 5.73 20.78 3.01
C GLU A 107 4.30 20.35 3.41
N ASN A 108 3.79 19.24 2.85
CA ASN A 108 2.48 18.70 3.23
C ASN A 108 2.46 18.26 4.70
N ALA A 109 3.58 17.78 5.25
CA ALA A 109 3.67 17.36 6.64
C ALA A 109 3.30 18.49 7.62
N GLN A 110 3.62 19.74 7.28
CA GLN A 110 3.27 20.90 8.10
C GLN A 110 1.76 21.15 8.17
N LYS A 111 1.01 20.67 7.19
CA LYS A 111 -0.44 20.85 7.07
C LYS A 111 -1.23 19.68 7.70
N CYS A 112 -0.56 18.60 8.10
CA CYS A 112 -1.21 17.41 8.64
C CYS A 112 -0.54 16.89 9.93
N PRO A 113 -0.47 17.70 11.00
CA PRO A 113 0.26 17.35 12.22
C PRO A 113 -0.30 16.14 12.97
N THR A 114 -1.60 15.84 12.87
CA THR A 114 -2.19 14.65 13.50
C THR A 114 -1.79 13.38 12.74
N ILE A 115 -1.74 13.43 11.40
CA ILE A 115 -1.22 12.34 10.57
C ILE A 115 0.26 12.10 10.87
N VAL A 116 1.08 13.16 10.95
CA VAL A 116 2.50 13.08 11.32
C VAL A 116 2.69 12.36 12.66
N LYS A 117 1.95 12.77 13.70
CA LYS A 117 1.98 12.12 15.02
C LYS A 117 1.59 10.65 14.96
N TRP A 118 0.58 10.30 14.14
CA TRP A 118 0.20 8.91 13.95
C TRP A 118 1.32 8.10 13.30
N VAL A 119 1.97 8.63 12.26
CA VAL A 119 3.12 7.99 11.60
C VAL A 119 4.27 7.78 12.59
N GLU A 120 4.62 8.82 13.36
CA GLU A 120 5.68 8.75 14.36
C GLU A 120 5.35 7.74 15.48
N SER A 121 4.06 7.58 15.84
CA SER A 121 3.60 6.62 16.86
C SER A 121 3.83 5.15 16.47
N ILE A 122 4.06 4.85 15.18
CA ILE A 122 4.44 3.51 14.72
C ILE A 122 5.79 3.11 15.31
N GLY A 123 6.70 4.07 15.53
CA GLY A 123 8.00 3.84 16.15
C GLY A 123 8.99 3.07 15.28
N ALA A 124 8.58 2.56 14.14
CA ALA A 124 9.44 1.91 13.17
C ALA A 124 10.10 2.95 12.24
N ARG A 125 11.25 2.61 11.69
CA ARG A 125 11.86 3.38 10.61
C ARG A 125 10.95 3.35 9.39
N PHE A 126 10.74 4.48 8.74
CA PHE A 126 9.82 4.59 7.61
C PHE A 126 10.43 5.36 6.44
N GLY A 127 10.01 5.01 5.24
CA GLY A 127 10.38 5.70 4.02
C GLY A 127 9.24 6.57 3.52
N ARG A 128 8.58 6.12 2.45
CA ARG A 128 7.48 6.83 1.83
C ARG A 128 6.24 6.86 2.73
N VAL A 129 5.75 8.06 3.00
CA VAL A 129 4.44 8.30 3.57
C VAL A 129 3.63 9.11 2.56
N GLN A 130 2.49 8.59 2.17
CA GLN A 130 1.62 9.23 1.18
C GLN A 130 0.17 9.22 1.67
N LEU A 131 -0.54 10.27 1.36
CA LEU A 131 -1.99 10.28 1.48
C LEU A 131 -2.59 9.99 0.11
N LEU A 132 -3.32 8.89 0.02
CA LEU A 132 -4.10 8.49 -1.14
C LEU A 132 -5.40 9.29 -1.20
N ARG A 133 -5.72 9.87 -2.37
CA ARG A 133 -7.04 10.36 -2.74
C ARG A 133 -7.50 9.65 -4.01
N MET A 134 -8.60 8.93 -3.93
CA MET A 134 -9.05 8.05 -5.00
C MET A 134 -10.49 8.32 -5.38
N GLN A 135 -10.75 8.45 -6.67
CA GLN A 135 -12.10 8.47 -7.24
C GLN A 135 -12.67 7.06 -7.30
N LYS A 136 -13.99 6.96 -7.53
CA LYS A 136 -14.63 5.67 -7.73
C LYS A 136 -14.02 4.91 -8.91
N ASN A 137 -13.89 3.61 -8.73
CA ASN A 137 -13.51 2.68 -9.77
C ASN A 137 -14.37 1.42 -9.73
N THR A 138 -14.39 0.71 -10.83
CA THR A 138 -14.99 -0.61 -10.91
C THR A 138 -14.04 -1.69 -10.43
N MET A 139 -14.58 -2.82 -9.97
CA MET A 139 -13.76 -4.00 -9.66
C MET A 139 -12.91 -4.47 -10.86
N ARG A 140 -13.39 -4.23 -12.09
CA ARG A 140 -12.62 -4.54 -13.31
C ARG A 140 -11.39 -3.65 -13.42
N GLU A 141 -11.53 -2.35 -13.20
CA GLU A 141 -10.41 -1.38 -13.22
C GLU A 141 -9.43 -1.67 -12.10
N CYS A 142 -9.91 -1.93 -10.87
CA CYS A 142 -9.06 -2.35 -9.77
C CYS A 142 -8.21 -3.58 -10.13
N ARG A 143 -8.85 -4.65 -10.61
CA ARG A 143 -8.13 -5.88 -11.02
C ARG A 143 -7.15 -5.68 -12.17
N TRP A 144 -7.44 -4.71 -13.03
CA TRP A 144 -6.54 -4.31 -14.12
C TRP A 144 -5.30 -3.62 -13.59
N GLY A 145 -5.47 -2.78 -12.59
CA GLY A 145 -4.42 -2.00 -11.93
C GLY A 145 -3.63 -2.77 -10.87
N LEU A 146 -3.89 -4.06 -10.63
CA LEU A 146 -3.12 -4.84 -9.66
C LEU A 146 -1.63 -4.83 -10.02
N HIS A 147 -0.81 -4.47 -9.04
CA HIS A 147 0.63 -4.32 -9.16
C HIS A 147 1.36 -4.82 -7.91
N LEU A 148 2.66 -4.99 -8.03
CA LEU A 148 3.59 -5.15 -6.91
C LEU A 148 4.35 -3.84 -6.75
N ASP A 149 4.66 -3.48 -5.53
CA ASP A 149 5.55 -2.37 -5.22
C ASP A 149 7.04 -2.76 -5.44
N ASN A 150 7.92 -1.78 -5.32
CA ASN A 150 9.37 -1.94 -5.39
C ASN A 150 10.04 -1.33 -4.15
N ASN A 151 9.45 -1.51 -2.97
CA ASN A 151 9.90 -0.85 -1.74
C ASN A 151 11.28 -1.33 -1.30
N ASN A 152 11.62 -2.57 -1.61
CA ASN A 152 12.87 -3.20 -1.19
C ASN A 152 13.97 -3.21 -2.27
N GLN A 153 13.78 -2.48 -3.38
CA GLN A 153 14.70 -2.56 -4.53
C GLN A 153 16.16 -2.22 -4.18
N LEU A 154 16.40 -1.26 -3.28
CA LEU A 154 17.73 -0.87 -2.79
C LEU A 154 17.86 -1.05 -1.28
N ASN A 155 16.95 -1.82 -0.67
CA ASN A 155 17.00 -2.08 0.76
C ASN A 155 18.19 -3.00 1.06
N PRO A 156 19.15 -2.62 1.94
CA PRO A 156 20.27 -3.47 2.31
C PRO A 156 19.80 -4.76 3.00
N GLU A 157 20.48 -5.88 2.75
CA GLU A 157 20.15 -7.20 3.32
C GLU A 157 20.11 -7.24 4.85
N THR A 158 20.84 -6.32 5.50
CA THR A 158 20.88 -6.17 6.96
C THR A 158 19.66 -5.48 7.54
N ASN A 159 18.85 -4.81 6.71
CA ASN A 159 17.64 -4.13 7.15
C ASN A 159 16.44 -5.08 7.16
N GLY A 160 15.40 -4.70 7.89
CA GLY A 160 14.11 -5.38 7.84
C GLY A 160 13.43 -5.17 6.48
N TRP A 161 12.56 -6.13 6.11
CA TRP A 161 11.73 -6.02 4.91
C TRP A 161 10.74 -4.87 5.03
N VAL A 162 10.63 -4.03 4.02
CA VAL A 162 9.69 -2.91 4.00
C VAL A 162 8.30 -3.40 3.62
N VAL A 163 7.31 -3.13 4.48
CA VAL A 163 5.89 -3.40 4.27
C VAL A 163 5.09 -2.10 4.21
N ARG A 164 3.83 -2.16 3.77
CA ARG A 164 2.91 -1.03 3.80
C ARG A 164 1.97 -1.11 5.00
N ILE A 165 1.86 0.00 5.72
CA ILE A 165 0.80 0.24 6.69
C ILE A 165 -0.25 1.11 6.03
N TRP A 166 -1.50 0.73 6.20
CA TRP A 166 -2.67 1.39 5.65
C TRP A 166 -3.56 1.90 6.78
N HIS A 167 -4.01 3.15 6.69
CA HIS A 167 -4.99 3.72 7.60
C HIS A 167 -6.08 4.44 6.80
N GLU A 168 -7.30 3.92 6.85
CA GLU A 168 -8.44 4.47 6.13
C GLU A 168 -9.05 5.66 6.86
N LEU A 169 -9.26 6.76 6.14
CA LEU A 169 -9.77 8.01 6.70
C LEU A 169 -11.26 8.25 6.39
N THR A 170 -11.76 7.64 5.32
CA THR A 170 -13.16 7.81 4.87
C THR A 170 -14.02 6.62 5.23
N ASP A 171 -15.30 6.87 5.51
CA ASP A 171 -16.28 5.83 5.82
C ASP A 171 -17.09 5.49 4.57
N ASP A 172 -16.67 4.43 3.89
CA ASP A 172 -17.39 3.91 2.74
C ASP A 172 -17.29 2.37 2.72
N PRO A 173 -18.41 1.66 2.88
CA PRO A 173 -18.42 0.20 2.92
C PRO A 173 -18.02 -0.46 1.59
N SER A 174 -17.99 0.31 0.49
CA SER A 174 -17.51 -0.17 -0.80
C SER A 174 -15.99 -0.14 -0.93
N SER A 175 -15.29 0.49 0.01
CA SER A 175 -13.83 0.60 -0.01
C SER A 175 -13.15 -0.68 0.45
N SER A 176 -12.21 -1.15 -0.35
CA SER A 176 -11.39 -2.32 0.00
C SER A 176 -10.00 -2.23 -0.62
N LEU A 177 -9.07 -2.97 -0.05
CA LEU A 177 -7.84 -3.34 -0.71
C LEU A 177 -7.99 -4.74 -1.27
N VAL A 178 -7.81 -4.90 -2.57
CA VAL A 178 -7.85 -6.19 -3.26
C VAL A 178 -6.43 -6.72 -3.33
N VAL A 179 -6.20 -7.93 -2.81
CA VAL A 179 -4.89 -8.57 -2.84
C VAL A 179 -4.98 -9.95 -3.50
N ARG A 180 -3.88 -10.38 -4.13
CA ARG A 180 -3.69 -11.72 -4.71
C ARG A 180 -2.25 -12.17 -4.54
N ARG A 181 -2.05 -13.48 -4.43
CA ARG A 181 -0.70 -14.07 -4.50
C ARG A 181 -0.15 -14.02 -5.92
N GLU A 182 -1.01 -14.23 -6.91
CA GLU A 182 -0.65 -14.16 -8.32
C GLU A 182 -1.62 -13.26 -9.10
N GLN A 183 -1.09 -12.44 -9.99
CA GLN A 183 -1.82 -11.38 -10.68
C GLN A 183 -3.12 -11.87 -11.35
N PHE A 184 -3.07 -13.05 -11.98
CA PHE A 184 -4.17 -13.57 -12.78
C PHE A 184 -4.94 -14.71 -12.12
N ASP A 185 -4.53 -15.13 -10.92
CA ASP A 185 -5.26 -16.12 -10.15
C ASP A 185 -6.34 -15.47 -9.30
N LYS A 186 -7.58 -15.59 -9.78
CA LYS A 186 -8.76 -15.08 -9.07
C LYS A 186 -9.11 -15.91 -7.84
N SER A 187 -8.65 -17.17 -7.76
CA SER A 187 -8.94 -18.02 -6.61
C SER A 187 -8.18 -17.58 -5.36
N SER A 188 -7.06 -16.87 -5.54
CA SER A 188 -6.28 -16.29 -4.45
C SER A 188 -6.70 -14.86 -4.07
N GLU A 189 -7.79 -14.33 -4.70
CA GLU A 189 -8.26 -12.97 -4.42
C GLU A 189 -8.87 -12.85 -3.04
N VAL A 190 -8.32 -11.94 -2.25
CA VAL A 190 -8.90 -11.49 -0.98
C VAL A 190 -9.23 -10.01 -1.10
N ARG A 191 -10.38 -9.62 -0.53
CA ARG A 191 -10.79 -8.23 -0.38
C ARG A 191 -10.71 -7.88 1.09
N ILE A 192 -9.79 -7.00 1.42
CA ILE A 192 -9.60 -6.49 2.78
C ILE A 192 -10.54 -5.29 2.94
N PRO A 193 -11.63 -5.38 3.73
CA PRO A 193 -12.52 -4.25 3.94
C PRO A 193 -11.77 -3.11 4.65
N LEU A 194 -12.00 -1.89 4.21
CA LEU A 194 -11.39 -0.70 4.78
C LEU A 194 -12.47 0.32 5.18
N PRO A 195 -13.24 0.05 6.24
CA PRO A 195 -14.10 1.07 6.84
C PRO A 195 -13.24 2.15 7.51
N LYS A 196 -13.82 3.30 7.79
CA LYS A 196 -13.13 4.41 8.47
C LYS A 196 -12.37 3.92 9.72
N HIS A 197 -11.15 4.43 9.86
CA HIS A 197 -10.20 4.10 10.93
C HIS A 197 -9.62 2.68 10.87
N GLN A 198 -10.00 1.86 9.89
CA GLN A 198 -9.38 0.55 9.72
C GLN A 198 -7.91 0.71 9.41
N GLN A 199 -7.08 -0.06 10.13
CA GLN A 199 -5.65 -0.17 9.88
C GLN A 199 -5.33 -1.56 9.34
N ALA A 200 -4.35 -1.65 8.45
CA ALA A 200 -3.87 -2.91 7.90
C ALA A 200 -2.36 -2.85 7.62
N VAL A 201 -1.69 -3.98 7.73
CA VAL A 201 -0.31 -4.17 7.28
C VAL A 201 -0.32 -5.10 6.09
N VAL A 202 0.38 -4.74 5.02
CA VAL A 202 0.40 -5.49 3.76
C VAL A 202 1.82 -5.56 3.21
N ASP A 203 2.28 -6.76 2.90
CA ASP A 203 3.48 -6.96 2.09
C ASP A 203 3.15 -6.72 0.62
N SER A 204 3.25 -5.46 0.23
CA SER A 204 2.86 -4.99 -1.10
C SER A 204 3.86 -5.35 -2.21
N GLU A 205 5.03 -5.86 -1.87
CA GLU A 205 5.98 -6.42 -2.83
C GLU A 205 5.79 -7.93 -3.02
N PHE A 206 5.15 -8.61 -2.08
CA PHE A 206 4.77 -10.01 -2.17
C PHE A 206 3.37 -10.22 -2.76
N LEU A 207 2.41 -9.37 -2.38
CA LEU A 207 1.02 -9.47 -2.82
C LEU A 207 0.72 -8.48 -3.95
N TRP A 208 0.20 -9.00 -5.05
CA TRP A 208 -0.45 -8.17 -6.07
C TRP A 208 -1.62 -7.45 -5.43
N HIS A 209 -1.63 -6.13 -5.49
CA HIS A 209 -2.62 -5.34 -4.78
C HIS A 209 -3.15 -4.16 -5.59
N GLY A 210 -4.33 -3.66 -5.19
CA GLY A 210 -4.96 -2.48 -5.77
C GLY A 210 -6.13 -1.99 -4.94
N GLY A 211 -6.36 -0.69 -4.93
CA GLY A 211 -7.50 -0.08 -4.27
C GLY A 211 -8.79 -0.28 -5.06
N GLN A 212 -9.88 -0.64 -4.38
CA GLN A 212 -11.24 -0.66 -4.94
C GLN A 212 -12.12 0.29 -4.13
N HIS A 213 -12.91 1.09 -4.84
CA HIS A 213 -13.84 2.04 -4.26
C HIS A 213 -14.96 2.32 -5.26
N SER A 214 -16.20 2.03 -4.91
CA SER A 214 -17.35 2.28 -5.79
C SER A 214 -18.32 3.34 -5.27
N GLY A 215 -17.98 3.99 -4.15
CA GLY A 215 -18.74 5.11 -3.59
C GLY A 215 -18.68 6.36 -4.47
N ASP A 216 -19.62 7.27 -4.27
CA ASP A 216 -19.71 8.51 -5.06
C ASP A 216 -18.85 9.66 -4.53
N HIS A 217 -18.23 9.49 -3.38
CA HIS A 217 -17.28 10.48 -2.81
C HIS A 217 -15.84 10.02 -2.98
N MET A 218 -14.92 10.95 -2.77
CA MET A 218 -13.48 10.63 -2.75
C MET A 218 -13.16 9.75 -1.54
N ARG A 219 -12.36 8.74 -1.76
CA ARG A 219 -11.74 7.92 -0.73
C ARG A 219 -10.39 8.49 -0.35
N TYR A 220 -10.10 8.49 0.95
CA TYR A 220 -8.81 8.93 1.48
C TYR A 220 -8.22 7.89 2.43
N ALA A 221 -6.91 7.63 2.29
CA ALA A 221 -6.17 6.74 3.18
C ALA A 221 -4.72 7.21 3.32
N VAL A 222 -4.12 6.99 4.47
CA VAL A 222 -2.68 7.15 4.68
C VAL A 222 -1.98 5.82 4.38
N ILE A 223 -0.88 5.87 3.65
CA ILE A 223 -0.05 4.71 3.31
C ILE A 223 1.39 5.00 3.75
N VAL A 224 1.97 4.12 4.56
CA VAL A 224 3.33 4.24 5.09
C VAL A 224 4.16 3.05 4.67
N SER A 225 5.35 3.27 4.10
CA SER A 225 6.41 2.25 4.00
C SER A 225 7.11 2.15 5.35
N ALA A 226 7.04 1.02 6.01
CA ALA A 226 7.66 0.80 7.31
C ALA A 226 8.60 -0.40 7.29
N GLU A 227 9.74 -0.28 7.98
CA GLU A 227 10.71 -1.36 8.13
C GLU A 227 10.21 -2.42 9.10
N SER A 228 10.25 -3.68 8.67
CA SER A 228 9.98 -4.83 9.56
C SER A 228 11.08 -4.94 10.62
N GLY A 229 10.66 -5.11 11.87
CA GLY A 229 11.56 -5.23 13.00
C GLY A 229 10.83 -5.12 14.34
N PRO A 230 11.56 -5.17 15.46
CA PRO A 230 10.96 -5.18 16.80
C PRO A 230 10.01 -4.02 17.08
N ALA A 231 10.33 -2.81 16.59
CA ALA A 231 9.48 -1.63 16.79
C ALA A 231 8.12 -1.78 16.08
N LEU A 232 8.12 -2.23 14.81
CA LEU A 232 6.89 -2.46 14.07
C LEU A 232 6.09 -3.63 14.66
N GLU A 233 6.75 -4.71 15.10
CA GLU A 233 6.09 -5.82 15.79
C GLU A 233 5.40 -5.37 17.07
N GLN A 234 6.07 -4.55 17.88
CA GLN A 234 5.50 -4.00 19.11
C GLN A 234 4.28 -3.11 18.80
N TRP A 235 4.39 -2.27 17.77
CA TRP A 235 3.25 -1.45 17.34
C TRP A 235 2.09 -2.32 16.86
N ILE A 236 2.32 -3.32 16.00
CA ILE A 236 1.28 -4.25 15.55
C ILE A 236 0.62 -4.95 16.74
N ALA A 237 1.41 -5.42 17.71
CA ALA A 237 0.89 -6.06 18.91
C ALA A 237 -0.01 -5.12 19.74
N SER A 238 0.35 -3.84 19.83
CA SER A 238 -0.44 -2.82 20.52
C SER A 238 -1.76 -2.45 19.79
N GLN A 239 -1.80 -2.67 18.47
CA GLN A 239 -2.97 -2.41 17.63
C GLN A 239 -3.86 -3.64 17.43
N ARG A 240 -3.68 -4.70 18.22
CA ARG A 240 -4.48 -5.92 18.17
C ARG A 240 -5.02 -6.23 19.58
N SER A 241 -6.29 -5.95 19.79
CA SER A 241 -6.97 -6.43 21.01
C SER A 241 -6.93 -7.95 21.02
N GLY A 242 -6.53 -8.58 22.14
CA GLY A 242 -6.19 -9.99 22.30
C GLY A 242 -7.15 -11.10 21.78
N ASN A 243 -7.99 -10.82 20.81
CA ASN A 243 -8.92 -11.75 20.16
C ASN A 243 -8.54 -12.05 18.70
N GLY A 244 -7.25 -12.07 18.40
CA GLY A 244 -6.75 -12.36 17.05
C GLY A 244 -6.81 -13.84 16.67
N GLN A 245 -7.99 -14.36 16.37
CA GLN A 245 -8.10 -15.57 15.56
C GLN A 245 -7.97 -15.14 14.09
N PRO A 246 -7.07 -15.74 13.29
CA PRO A 246 -7.01 -15.43 11.86
C PRO A 246 -8.38 -15.79 11.26
N PRO A 247 -8.87 -15.02 10.26
CA PRO A 247 -10.09 -15.37 9.56
C PRO A 247 -9.91 -16.77 8.98
N ALA A 248 -10.85 -17.66 9.32
CA ALA A 248 -10.87 -19.00 8.77
C ALA A 248 -10.81 -18.92 7.25
N SER A 249 -9.86 -19.63 6.65
CA SER A 249 -9.77 -19.84 5.22
C SER A 249 -11.11 -20.41 4.75
N GLY A 250 -11.90 -19.59 4.08
CA GLY A 250 -13.18 -20.01 3.49
C GLY A 250 -12.92 -21.14 2.50
N SER A 251 -13.55 -22.24 2.78
CA SER A 251 -13.72 -23.41 1.89
C SER A 251 -14.49 -23.05 0.62
#